data_0ce6a7a7bdfe903b579f8aea745ba682
#
_entry.id   0ce6a7a7bdfe903b579f8aea745ba682
#
_cell.length_a   1.000
_cell.length_b   1.000
_cell.length_c   1.000
_cell.angle_alpha   90.00
_cell.angle_beta   90.00
_cell.angle_gamma   90.00
#
_symmetry.space_group_name_H-M   'P 1'
#
loop_
_entity.id
_entity.type
_entity.pdbx_description
1 polymer ?
#
loop_
_entity_poly.entity_id
_entity_poly.type
_entity_poly.pdbx_seq_one_letter_code
_entity_poly.pdbx_strand_id
1 'polypeptide(L)' 'LGVGQSAIIALPDGLPMQSLRSSVSSRCAKMFGSGATTSSLTNDGKGLEVLRLE' A
#
# COMPACT_ATOMS: atom_id res chain seq x y z
N LEU A 1 -10.76 -1.18 4.84
CA LEU A 1 -10.56 -1.72 3.48
C LEU A 1 -11.12 -3.13 3.41
N GLY A 2 -12.12 -3.34 2.57
CA GLY A 2 -12.74 -4.64 2.38
C GLY A 2 -11.95 -5.54 1.42
N VAL A 3 -12.23 -6.84 1.47
CA VAL A 3 -11.61 -7.80 0.55
C VAL A 3 -11.98 -7.42 -0.90
N GLY A 4 -11.00 -7.39 -1.77
CA GLY A 4 -11.19 -6.99 -3.17
C GLY A 4 -11.21 -5.48 -3.39
N GLN A 5 -11.12 -4.67 -2.33
CA GLN A 5 -11.07 -3.22 -2.45
C GLN A 5 -9.62 -2.73 -2.48
N SER A 6 -9.42 -1.57 -3.09
CA SER A 6 -8.12 -0.94 -3.16
C SER A 6 -8.19 0.50 -2.65
N ALA A 7 -7.03 1.02 -2.24
CA ALA A 7 -6.88 2.39 -1.82
C ALA A 7 -5.58 2.95 -2.36
N ILE A 8 -5.57 4.23 -2.68
CA ILE A 8 -4.37 4.90 -3.19
C ILE A 8 -3.84 5.83 -2.11
N ILE A 9 -2.55 5.69 -1.81
CA ILE A 9 -1.86 6.49 -0.81
C ILE A 9 -0.90 7.40 -1.55
N ALA A 10 -1.07 8.71 -1.40
CA ALA A 10 -0.19 9.68 -2.03
C ALA A 10 1.22 9.61 -1.40
N LEU A 11 2.24 9.71 -2.23
CA LEU A 11 3.63 9.74 -1.75
C LEU A 11 3.93 11.13 -1.16
N PRO A 12 4.30 11.22 0.13
CA PRO A 12 4.71 12.49 0.71
C PRO A 12 5.98 13.04 0.06
N ASP A 13 6.09 14.35 -0.01
CA ASP A 13 7.28 15.00 -0.52
C ASP A 13 8.50 14.64 0.34
N GLY A 14 9.60 14.32 -0.31
CA GLY A 14 10.84 14.00 0.36
C GLY A 14 10.91 12.58 0.91
N LEU A 15 9.86 11.78 0.77
CA LEU A 15 9.86 10.39 1.21
C LEU A 15 10.09 9.45 0.02
N PRO A 16 11.10 8.57 0.07
CA PRO A 16 11.29 7.60 -1.01
C PRO A 16 10.16 6.57 -1.03
N MET A 17 9.81 6.11 -2.23
CA MET A 17 8.75 5.11 -2.43
C MET A 17 9.01 3.84 -1.63
N GLN A 18 10.26 3.42 -1.53
CA GLN A 18 10.63 2.23 -0.77
C GLN A 18 10.23 2.34 0.70
N SER A 19 10.43 3.51 1.31
CA SER A 19 10.02 3.74 2.70
C SER A 19 8.51 3.72 2.84
N LEU A 20 7.78 4.30 1.90
CA LEU A 20 6.32 4.27 1.91
C LEU A 20 5.80 2.85 1.80
N ARG A 21 6.34 2.07 0.87
CA ARG A 21 5.94 0.67 0.69
C ARG A 21 6.18 -0.16 1.95
N SER A 22 7.32 0.01 2.58
CA SER A 22 7.64 -0.71 3.82
C SER A 22 6.68 -0.35 4.94
N SER A 23 6.38 0.93 5.12
CA SER A 23 5.44 1.39 6.13
C SER A 23 4.03 0.84 5.90
N VAL A 24 3.55 0.92 4.67
CA VAL A 24 2.21 0.44 4.31
C VAL A 24 2.13 -1.07 4.47
N SER A 25 3.14 -1.80 4.00
CA SER A 25 3.19 -3.25 4.11
C SER A 25 3.14 -3.70 5.57
N SER A 26 3.90 -3.03 6.45
CA SER A 26 3.92 -3.33 7.87
C SER A 26 2.54 -3.10 8.51
N ARG A 27 1.88 -1.99 8.19
CA ARG A 27 0.55 -1.68 8.72
C ARG A 27 -0.49 -2.67 8.23
N CYS A 28 -0.47 -3.02 6.95
CA CYS A 28 -1.41 -3.97 6.38
C CYS A 28 -1.23 -5.36 6.99
N ALA A 29 0.00 -5.78 7.23
CA ALA A 29 0.28 -7.05 7.88
C ALA A 29 -0.30 -7.11 9.30
N LYS A 30 -0.26 -5.99 10.02
CA LYS A 30 -0.84 -5.91 11.37
C LYS A 30 -2.35 -5.88 11.36
N MET A 31 -2.96 -5.22 10.36
CA MET A 31 -4.40 -5.05 10.30
C MET A 31 -5.13 -6.24 9.70
N PHE A 32 -4.58 -6.83 8.65
CA PHE A 32 -5.26 -7.85 7.85
C PHE A 32 -4.54 -9.20 7.84
N GLY A 33 -3.33 -9.24 8.34
CA GLY A 33 -2.50 -10.45 8.30
C GLY A 33 -1.46 -10.39 7.19
N SER A 34 -0.37 -11.13 7.38
CA SER A 34 0.72 -11.19 6.42
C SER A 34 0.24 -11.82 5.11
N GLY A 35 0.54 -11.17 4.00
CA GLY A 35 0.15 -11.66 2.68
C GLY A 35 -1.30 -11.38 2.28
N ALA A 36 -2.07 -10.69 3.13
CA ALA A 36 -3.48 -10.37 2.83
C ALA A 36 -3.64 -9.19 1.87
N THR A 37 -2.58 -8.43 1.63
CA THR A 37 -2.60 -7.29 0.72
C THR A 37 -1.43 -7.33 -0.25
N THR A 38 -1.62 -6.65 -1.38
CA THR A 38 -0.54 -6.40 -2.34
C THR A 38 -0.49 -4.91 -2.63
N SER A 39 0.66 -4.41 -3.02
CA SER A 39 0.83 -3.01 -3.35
C SER A 39 1.56 -2.84 -4.67
N SER A 40 1.24 -1.76 -5.38
CA SER A 40 1.87 -1.43 -6.65
C SER A 40 1.93 0.08 -6.81
N LEU A 41 2.81 0.53 -7.70
CA LEU A 41 2.88 1.95 -8.04
C LEU A 41 1.65 2.37 -8.82
N THR A 42 1.18 3.60 -8.57
CA THR A 42 0.14 4.21 -9.40
C THR A 42 0.71 4.54 -10.78
N ASN A 43 -0.19 4.79 -11.75
CA ASN A 43 0.22 5.05 -13.13
C ASN A 43 1.13 6.27 -13.27
N ASP A 44 0.99 7.25 -12.40
CA ASP A 44 1.83 8.45 -12.41
C ASP A 44 3.12 8.30 -11.59
N GLY A 45 3.27 7.19 -10.89
CA GLY A 45 4.42 6.93 -10.03
C GLY A 45 4.49 7.79 -8.78
N LYS A 46 3.45 8.54 -8.46
CA LYS A 46 3.43 9.47 -7.33
C LYS A 46 2.65 8.95 -6.13
N GLY A 47 2.21 7.72 -6.17
CA GLY A 47 1.46 7.12 -5.09
C GLY A 47 1.59 5.62 -5.08
N LEU A 48 0.98 5.01 -4.09
CA LEU A 48 0.98 3.57 -3.89
C LEU A 48 -0.45 3.06 -3.83
N GLU A 49 -0.79 2.12 -4.70
CA GLU A 49 -2.09 1.46 -4.66
C GLU A 49 -1.97 0.18 -3.83
N VAL A 50 -2.85 0.04 -2.85
CA VAL A 50 -2.89 -1.13 -1.99
C VAL A 50 -4.21 -1.87 -2.26
N LEU A 51 -4.11 -3.15 -2.58
CA LEU A 51 -5.27 -4.01 -2.83
C LEU A 51 -5.34 -5.06 -1.74
N ARG A 52 -6.49 -5.20 -1.11
CA ARG A 52 -6.72 -6.24 -0.12
C ARG A 52 -7.21 -7.52 -0.80
N LEU A 53 -6.47 -8.61 -0.62
CA LEU A 53 -6.75 -9.91 -1.24
C LEU A 53 -7.58 -10.83 -0.34
N GLU A 54 -7.43 -10.70 0.96
CA GLU A 54 -8.08 -11.59 1.93
C GLU A 54 -8.65 -10.84 3.12
#